data_041492a30f314c2a5e4412005fd09a3f
#
_entry.id   041492a30f314c2a5e4412005fd09a3f
#
_cell.length_a   1.000
_cell.length_b   1.000
_cell.length_c   1.000
_cell.angle_alpha   90.00
_cell.angle_beta   90.00
_cell.angle_gamma   90.00
#
_symmetry.space_group_name_H-M   'P 1'
#
loop_
_entity.id
_entity.type
_entity.pdbx_description
1 polymer ?
#
loop_
_entity_poly.entity_id
_entity_poly.type
_entity_poly.pdbx_seq_one_letter_code
_entity_poly.pdbx_strand_id
1 'polypeptide(L)'
;MIVLFIIAFSKVKAQEGLPIYMTEEELQQMPFLNYNYNNGRSLTTPPTLPIRTAGEWEEVQTLLITWTGFPTILTQIVNAAQEECEVLITCADSNQVKNTLTSAGVPLTNVRYLEVGFNSIWQRDYSAHTAYLNDVDSLVMTEWIYNRPTRPLDDAMPVEQMNYKGITLYSTTQAPNDLVNTGGNWMVDGFGTAFASKLILEENQAGNAYNVTAKTEADVDSIVKKFHGVNRYIKMDALPYDGINHIDMHMKLLDEETLLVGEFPQGISDGPQIEANLQYVLSNFNSVYGTPYKVIRIPMPSSTSGAFPGSPFGNGSYRTFTNSVFINKTLIVPYFRQQFDTTAERIYKTALPGYKIVGIDCDNSGANIISQSGAIHCITNTIGVNNPLLISHQPLPNTNDSTNPYQVDALVKHKSGIANAYVFYTTDTALGFQSVPMTLTNAANDTWTGFIPAQPGGSTVYYYIDATANSGKHQVRPITAPDGFWKFNVGLTTAISSLANNFQIKDIFPNPGNAISCIPVVSNISTQLNVTMYDVAGRVVRELFNGNMQSGTKNLFVNCADFEAGVYHLVFTTENGQYSKKLCIK
;
A
#
# COMPACT_ATOMS: atom_id res chain seq x y z
N MET A 1 49.88 37.08 -29.10
CA MET A 1 49.62 35.86 -28.26
C MET A 1 48.11 35.74 -28.06
N ILE A 2 47.50 34.99 -28.94
CA ILE A 2 46.02 34.79 -28.92
C ILE A 2 45.75 33.56 -28.06
N VAL A 3 45.07 33.75 -26.94
CA VAL A 3 44.64 32.67 -26.07
C VAL A 3 43.31 32.15 -26.62
N LEU A 4 43.33 30.96 -27.20
CA LEU A 4 42.11 30.25 -27.63
C LEU A 4 41.45 29.60 -26.40
N PHE A 5 40.28 30.11 -25.99
CA PHE A 5 39.42 29.41 -25.04
C PHE A 5 38.73 28.26 -25.79
N ILE A 6 39.16 27.03 -25.54
CA ILE A 6 38.43 25.83 -25.95
C ILE A 6 37.31 25.62 -24.95
N ILE A 7 36.09 25.99 -25.33
CA ILE A 7 34.87 25.59 -24.58
C ILE A 7 34.64 24.13 -24.92
N ALA A 8 34.98 23.25 -23.98
CA ALA A 8 34.61 21.85 -24.05
C ALA A 8 33.10 21.75 -23.84
N PHE A 9 32.33 21.55 -24.89
CA PHE A 9 30.96 21.05 -24.79
C PHE A 9 31.04 19.60 -24.26
N SER A 10 30.89 19.42 -22.97
CA SER A 10 30.54 18.12 -22.41
C SER A 10 29.18 17.74 -22.98
N LYS A 11 29.14 16.72 -23.84
CA LYS A 11 27.89 16.05 -24.19
C LYS A 11 27.29 15.60 -22.86
N VAL A 12 26.19 16.23 -22.47
CA VAL A 12 25.34 15.70 -21.40
C VAL A 12 24.90 14.32 -21.90
N LYS A 13 25.54 13.26 -21.44
CA LYS A 13 24.97 11.92 -21.49
C LYS A 13 23.64 12.04 -20.78
N ALA A 14 22.56 11.53 -21.39
CA ALA A 14 21.33 11.28 -20.66
C ALA A 14 21.73 10.53 -19.38
N GLN A 15 21.54 11.17 -18.24
CA GLN A 15 21.94 10.61 -16.96
C GLN A 15 21.06 9.37 -16.77
N GLU A 16 21.67 8.19 -16.76
CA GLU A 16 20.99 6.99 -16.29
C GLU A 16 20.47 7.34 -14.89
N GLY A 17 19.16 7.12 -14.65
CA GLY A 17 18.53 7.55 -13.41
C GLY A 17 19.27 6.96 -12.20
N LEU A 18 19.51 7.79 -11.17
CA LEU A 18 20.14 7.33 -9.93
C LEU A 18 19.27 6.23 -9.29
N PRO A 19 19.88 5.15 -8.77
CA PRO A 19 19.15 4.13 -8.01
C PRO A 19 18.55 4.71 -6.73
N ILE A 20 17.61 4.00 -6.12
CA ILE A 20 16.99 4.45 -4.86
C ILE A 20 18.00 4.46 -3.70
N TYR A 21 18.95 3.51 -3.67
CA TYR A 21 20.06 3.49 -2.72
C TYR A 21 21.15 4.51 -3.11
N MET A 22 21.98 4.92 -2.16
CA MET A 22 23.15 5.75 -2.46
C MET A 22 24.21 4.93 -3.20
N THR A 23 24.74 5.50 -4.29
CA THR A 23 25.87 4.91 -5.01
C THR A 23 27.17 5.01 -4.19
N GLU A 24 28.20 4.27 -4.60
CA GLU A 24 29.51 4.37 -3.94
C GLU A 24 30.08 5.77 -4.00
N GLU A 25 29.89 6.48 -5.13
CA GLU A 25 30.31 7.87 -5.31
C GLU A 25 29.56 8.81 -4.34
N GLU A 26 28.26 8.60 -4.16
CA GLU A 26 27.44 9.35 -3.19
C GLU A 26 27.92 9.10 -1.75
N LEU A 27 28.17 7.85 -1.39
CA LEU A 27 28.69 7.48 -0.06
C LEU A 27 30.05 8.12 0.23
N GLN A 28 30.95 8.22 -0.77
CA GLN A 28 32.24 8.89 -0.63
C GLN A 28 32.11 10.41 -0.43
N GLN A 29 31.04 11.02 -0.88
CA GLN A 29 30.78 12.46 -0.72
C GLN A 29 30.21 12.79 0.68
N MET A 30 29.54 11.86 1.34
CA MET A 30 28.86 12.08 2.64
C MET A 30 29.71 12.83 3.68
N PRO A 31 30.98 12.47 3.94
CA PRO A 31 31.80 13.16 4.94
C PRO A 31 32.13 14.62 4.63
N PHE A 32 31.94 15.05 3.39
CA PHE A 32 32.30 16.39 2.89
C PHE A 32 31.08 17.29 2.66
N LEU A 33 29.87 16.77 2.90
CA LEU A 33 28.65 17.55 2.69
C LEU A 33 28.50 18.62 3.78
N ASN A 34 28.13 19.81 3.32
CA ASN A 34 27.69 20.88 4.22
C ASN A 34 26.16 20.83 4.30
N TYR A 35 25.66 20.17 5.33
CA TYR A 35 24.23 19.97 5.52
C TYR A 35 23.54 21.29 5.84
N ASN A 36 22.69 21.76 4.93
CA ASN A 36 21.80 22.90 5.14
C ASN A 36 20.38 22.55 4.71
N TYR A 37 19.59 22.04 5.63
CA TYR A 37 18.20 21.65 5.42
C TYR A 37 17.19 22.78 5.54
N ASN A 38 17.66 24.02 5.76
CA ASN A 38 16.79 25.19 5.89
C ASN A 38 16.45 25.77 4.51
N ASN A 39 15.28 25.37 4.00
CA ASN A 39 14.78 25.85 2.71
C ASN A 39 13.98 27.17 2.81
N GLY A 40 13.76 27.71 4.01
CA GLY A 40 13.19 29.04 4.29
C GLY A 40 11.72 29.24 3.92
N ARG A 41 10.99 28.23 3.46
CA ARG A 41 9.60 28.34 2.96
C ARG A 41 8.62 27.36 3.59
N SER A 42 9.05 26.53 4.53
CA SER A 42 8.23 25.61 5.29
C SER A 42 8.10 26.04 6.75
N LEU A 43 7.06 25.57 7.43
CA LEU A 43 6.83 25.83 8.87
C LEU A 43 7.54 24.74 9.68
N THR A 44 8.58 25.10 10.40
CA THR A 44 9.38 24.20 11.25
C THR A 44 8.90 24.10 12.68
N THR A 45 7.84 24.84 13.03
CA THR A 45 7.10 24.68 14.29
C THR A 45 5.90 23.77 14.06
N PRO A 46 5.57 22.87 15.00
CA PRO A 46 4.42 21.99 14.85
C PRO A 46 3.12 22.77 14.66
N PRO A 47 2.12 22.21 13.97
CA PRO A 47 0.78 22.77 13.92
C PRO A 47 0.21 23.01 15.33
N THR A 48 -0.53 24.10 15.51
CA THR A 48 -1.21 24.41 16.78
C THR A 48 -2.54 23.65 16.94
N LEU A 49 -3.12 23.20 15.82
CA LEU A 49 -4.31 22.35 15.78
C LEU A 49 -3.91 20.88 15.66
N PRO A 50 -4.76 19.96 16.14
CA PRO A 50 -4.57 18.54 15.91
C PRO A 50 -4.36 18.27 14.41
N ILE A 51 -3.42 17.39 14.09
CA ILE A 51 -3.10 17.01 12.72
C ILE A 51 -3.34 15.51 12.53
N ARG A 52 -3.85 15.12 11.36
CA ARG A 52 -4.09 13.73 10.94
C ARG A 52 -3.45 13.51 9.58
N THR A 53 -2.52 12.58 9.46
CA THR A 53 -2.02 12.12 8.16
C THR A 53 -3.06 11.21 7.51
N ALA A 54 -3.36 11.44 6.23
CA ALA A 54 -4.35 10.67 5.47
C ALA A 54 -3.87 9.25 5.14
N GLY A 55 -4.78 8.28 5.15
CA GLY A 55 -4.53 6.95 4.57
C GLY A 55 -4.43 7.02 3.04
N GLU A 56 -3.64 6.14 2.43
CA GLU A 56 -3.41 6.17 0.97
C GLU A 56 -4.67 5.90 0.13
N TRP A 57 -5.69 5.27 0.69
CA TRP A 57 -6.99 4.99 0.05
C TRP A 57 -8.00 6.14 0.15
N GLU A 58 -7.62 7.26 0.78
CA GLU A 58 -8.46 8.46 0.82
C GLU A 58 -8.44 9.18 -0.54
N GLU A 59 -9.39 10.09 -0.75
CA GLU A 59 -9.56 10.81 -2.01
C GLU A 59 -8.36 11.71 -2.32
N VAL A 60 -7.84 11.60 -3.54
CA VAL A 60 -6.67 12.34 -4.06
C VAL A 60 -7.06 13.35 -5.12
N GLN A 61 -6.46 14.53 -5.08
CA GLN A 61 -6.60 15.55 -6.13
C GLN A 61 -5.44 15.59 -7.11
N THR A 62 -4.23 15.14 -6.70
CA THR A 62 -3.04 15.22 -7.54
C THR A 62 -2.13 14.01 -7.31
N LEU A 63 -1.66 13.41 -8.42
CA LEU A 63 -0.54 12.48 -8.43
C LEU A 63 0.73 13.26 -8.76
N LEU A 64 1.81 13.03 -8.01
CA LEU A 64 3.14 13.60 -8.21
C LEU A 64 4.07 12.55 -8.83
N ILE A 65 4.77 12.93 -9.89
CA ILE A 65 5.85 12.15 -10.51
C ILE A 65 7.00 13.03 -10.96
N THR A 66 8.19 12.45 -11.09
CA THR A 66 9.36 13.13 -11.70
C THR A 66 9.73 12.45 -13.01
N TRP A 67 9.82 13.24 -14.09
CA TRP A 67 10.02 12.72 -15.44
C TRP A 67 11.51 12.53 -15.74
N THR A 68 12.01 11.34 -15.46
CA THR A 68 13.39 10.93 -15.80
C THR A 68 13.51 9.40 -15.85
N GLY A 69 14.53 8.90 -16.52
CA GLY A 69 14.94 7.48 -16.49
C GLY A 69 14.02 6.52 -17.26
N PHE A 70 12.75 6.46 -16.93
CA PHE A 70 11.82 5.40 -17.39
C PHE A 70 10.56 5.95 -18.09
N PRO A 71 10.69 6.64 -19.24
CA PRO A 71 9.55 7.32 -19.89
C PRO A 71 8.40 6.37 -20.26
N THR A 72 8.69 5.12 -20.59
CA THR A 72 7.65 4.13 -20.92
C THR A 72 6.77 3.79 -19.72
N ILE A 73 7.35 3.63 -18.53
CA ILE A 73 6.60 3.39 -17.28
C ILE A 73 5.82 4.66 -16.91
N LEU A 74 6.49 5.82 -16.91
CA LEU A 74 5.88 7.09 -16.56
C LEU A 74 4.70 7.44 -17.49
N THR A 75 4.80 7.18 -18.80
CA THR A 75 3.70 7.37 -19.76
C THR A 75 2.47 6.53 -19.37
N GLN A 76 2.65 5.27 -18.98
CA GLN A 76 1.54 4.41 -18.56
C GLN A 76 0.92 4.87 -17.24
N ILE A 77 1.75 5.35 -16.28
CA ILE A 77 1.25 5.94 -15.03
C ILE A 77 0.40 7.17 -15.34
N VAL A 78 0.90 8.10 -16.17
CA VAL A 78 0.14 9.31 -16.55
C VAL A 78 -1.16 8.95 -17.22
N ASN A 79 -1.15 7.99 -18.16
CA ASN A 79 -2.35 7.56 -18.87
C ASN A 79 -3.42 7.01 -17.92
N ALA A 80 -3.04 6.22 -16.93
CA ALA A 80 -3.97 5.67 -15.95
C ALA A 80 -4.47 6.72 -14.94
N ALA A 81 -3.60 7.62 -14.49
CA ALA A 81 -3.88 8.55 -13.40
C ALA A 81 -4.66 9.79 -13.84
N GLN A 82 -4.44 10.29 -15.05
CA GLN A 82 -5.07 11.53 -15.54
C GLN A 82 -6.60 11.41 -15.71
N GLU A 83 -7.14 10.19 -15.72
CA GLU A 83 -8.58 9.94 -15.69
C GLU A 83 -9.18 10.14 -14.29
N GLU A 84 -8.36 10.01 -13.25
CA GLU A 84 -8.78 10.00 -11.84
C GLU A 84 -8.49 11.32 -11.12
N CYS A 85 -7.37 11.97 -11.43
CA CYS A 85 -6.93 13.19 -10.77
C CYS A 85 -5.96 13.99 -11.65
N GLU A 86 -5.55 15.16 -11.20
CA GLU A 86 -4.45 15.90 -11.82
C GLU A 86 -3.14 15.11 -11.68
N VAL A 87 -2.31 15.09 -12.72
CA VAL A 87 -0.93 14.59 -12.68
C VAL A 87 0.02 15.77 -12.77
N LEU A 88 0.75 16.06 -11.69
CA LEU A 88 1.79 17.08 -11.67
C LEU A 88 3.15 16.41 -11.95
N ILE A 89 3.72 16.75 -13.08
CA ILE A 89 4.99 16.20 -13.57
C ILE A 89 6.11 17.19 -13.32
N THR A 90 7.01 16.86 -12.39
CA THR A 90 8.29 17.56 -12.27
C THR A 90 9.19 17.15 -13.41
N CYS A 91 9.75 18.10 -14.15
CA CYS A 91 10.56 17.84 -15.35
C CYS A 91 11.54 18.96 -15.64
N ALA A 92 12.57 18.65 -16.44
CA ALA A 92 13.53 19.64 -16.92
C ALA A 92 13.02 20.43 -18.15
N ASP A 93 12.14 19.80 -18.97
CA ASP A 93 11.55 20.39 -20.18
C ASP A 93 10.14 19.82 -20.41
N SER A 94 9.13 20.63 -20.18
CA SER A 94 7.73 20.24 -20.33
C SER A 94 7.35 19.94 -21.79
N ASN A 95 8.03 20.54 -22.77
CA ASN A 95 7.73 20.28 -24.18
C ASN A 95 8.17 18.86 -24.58
N GLN A 96 9.32 18.40 -24.07
CA GLN A 96 9.75 17.01 -24.27
C GLN A 96 8.73 16.03 -23.72
N VAL A 97 8.23 16.27 -22.49
CA VAL A 97 7.22 15.42 -21.84
C VAL A 97 5.91 15.43 -22.64
N LYS A 98 5.42 16.62 -23.01
CA LYS A 98 4.20 16.77 -23.84
C LYS A 98 4.30 15.99 -25.15
N ASN A 99 5.43 16.12 -25.84
CA ASN A 99 5.65 15.42 -27.10
C ASN A 99 5.64 13.89 -26.90
N THR A 100 6.26 13.40 -25.83
CA THR A 100 6.28 11.96 -25.52
C THR A 100 4.88 11.46 -25.23
N LEU A 101 4.14 12.13 -24.34
CA LEU A 101 2.77 11.75 -23.98
C LEU A 101 1.82 11.81 -25.20
N THR A 102 1.88 12.88 -25.98
CA THR A 102 1.06 13.03 -27.18
C THR A 102 1.36 11.95 -28.23
N SER A 103 2.65 11.64 -28.44
CA SER A 103 3.06 10.57 -29.37
C SER A 103 2.58 9.19 -28.93
N ALA A 104 2.41 8.99 -27.63
CA ALA A 104 1.84 7.78 -27.04
C ALA A 104 0.29 7.79 -26.99
N GLY A 105 -0.36 8.87 -27.46
CA GLY A 105 -1.81 9.01 -27.46
C GLY A 105 -2.41 9.32 -26.09
N VAL A 106 -1.61 9.77 -25.12
CA VAL A 106 -2.09 10.09 -23.77
C VAL A 106 -2.74 11.47 -23.75
N PRO A 107 -3.99 11.60 -23.25
CA PRO A 107 -4.64 12.90 -23.09
C PRO A 107 -3.89 13.78 -22.08
N LEU A 108 -3.79 15.09 -22.38
CA LEU A 108 -3.09 16.06 -21.53
C LEU A 108 -4.04 16.92 -20.66
N THR A 109 -5.31 16.60 -20.59
CA THR A 109 -6.35 17.43 -19.96
C THR A 109 -6.05 17.70 -18.49
N ASN A 110 -5.68 16.67 -17.75
CA ASN A 110 -5.38 16.74 -16.32
C ASN A 110 -3.87 16.68 -16.03
N VAL A 111 -3.01 17.03 -17.00
CA VAL A 111 -1.57 17.02 -16.83
C VAL A 111 -1.06 18.44 -16.61
N ARG A 112 -0.22 18.61 -15.58
CA ARG A 112 0.47 19.87 -15.27
C ARG A 112 1.97 19.61 -15.16
N TYR A 113 2.75 20.65 -15.33
CA TYR A 113 4.21 20.57 -15.39
C TYR A 113 4.82 21.54 -14.41
N LEU A 114 5.82 21.07 -13.68
CA LEU A 114 6.68 21.85 -12.80
C LEU A 114 8.11 21.75 -13.32
N GLU A 115 8.57 22.80 -13.98
CA GLU A 115 9.95 22.87 -14.53
C GLU A 115 10.90 23.38 -13.47
N VAL A 116 11.46 22.44 -12.69
CA VAL A 116 12.47 22.68 -11.65
C VAL A 116 13.53 21.58 -11.68
N GLY A 117 14.68 21.85 -11.07
CA GLY A 117 15.74 20.85 -10.94
C GLY A 117 15.36 19.72 -9.99
N PHE A 118 15.87 18.53 -10.27
CA PHE A 118 15.72 17.33 -9.46
C PHE A 118 16.98 16.47 -9.61
N ASN A 119 17.20 15.52 -8.68
CA ASN A 119 18.31 14.58 -8.76
C ASN A 119 17.86 13.18 -9.21
N SER A 120 16.67 12.73 -8.81
CA SER A 120 16.21 11.37 -9.08
C SER A 120 14.70 11.26 -9.36
N ILE A 121 14.26 10.04 -9.71
CA ILE A 121 12.87 9.70 -10.00
C ILE A 121 12.05 9.39 -8.73
N TRP A 122 12.69 9.19 -7.58
CA TRP A 122 12.13 8.57 -6.37
C TRP A 122 11.17 9.49 -5.60
N GLN A 123 10.10 9.89 -6.27
CA GLN A 123 9.12 10.87 -5.80
C GLN A 123 8.47 10.48 -4.46
N ARG A 124 8.29 9.20 -4.17
CA ARG A 124 7.77 8.73 -2.88
C ARG A 124 8.67 9.13 -1.73
N ASP A 125 9.97 8.99 -1.91
CA ASP A 125 10.92 9.05 -0.83
C ASP A 125 11.16 10.48 -0.32
N TYR A 126 11.16 11.43 -1.24
CA TYR A 126 11.47 12.83 -0.91
C TYR A 126 10.25 13.76 -0.88
N SER A 127 9.06 13.32 -1.29
CA SER A 127 7.88 14.19 -1.28
C SER A 127 7.25 14.29 0.09
N ALA A 128 6.48 15.38 0.25
CA ALA A 128 5.66 15.59 1.44
C ALA A 128 4.43 14.67 1.47
N HIS A 129 3.88 14.47 2.67
CA HIS A 129 2.74 13.60 2.94
C HIS A 129 1.49 14.42 3.25
N THR A 130 0.36 13.98 2.71
CA THR A 130 -0.95 14.59 2.93
C THR A 130 -1.36 14.50 4.40
N ALA A 131 -1.72 15.64 4.97
CA ALA A 131 -2.30 15.70 6.30
C ALA A 131 -3.43 16.75 6.36
N TYR A 132 -4.27 16.63 7.37
CA TYR A 132 -5.40 17.54 7.61
C TYR A 132 -5.37 18.06 9.04
N LEU A 133 -5.58 19.36 9.21
CA LEU A 133 -5.82 19.96 10.53
C LEU A 133 -7.26 19.65 10.96
N ASN A 134 -7.48 19.38 12.25
CA ASN A 134 -8.78 18.98 12.81
C ASN A 134 -9.46 17.86 11.99
N ASP A 135 -8.68 16.86 11.54
CA ASP A 135 -9.07 15.72 10.73
C ASP A 135 -9.50 16.04 9.29
N VAL A 136 -10.23 17.12 9.02
CA VAL A 136 -10.84 17.43 7.72
C VAL A 136 -10.87 18.93 7.37
N ASP A 137 -10.39 19.84 8.25
CA ASP A 137 -10.62 21.28 8.06
C ASP A 137 -9.75 21.88 6.98
N SER A 138 -8.46 21.65 7.05
CA SER A 138 -7.49 22.27 6.15
C SER A 138 -6.46 21.25 5.70
N LEU A 139 -6.31 21.13 4.37
CA LEU A 139 -5.22 20.39 3.77
C LEU A 139 -3.90 21.07 4.08
N VAL A 140 -2.97 20.32 4.63
CA VAL A 140 -1.55 20.68 4.78
C VAL A 140 -0.69 19.50 4.32
N MET A 141 0.57 19.78 4.05
CA MET A 141 1.55 18.72 3.77
C MET A 141 2.62 18.72 4.87
N THR A 142 3.19 17.56 5.11
CA THR A 142 4.25 17.38 6.10
C THR A 142 5.45 16.68 5.46
N GLU A 143 6.65 17.13 5.80
CA GLU A 143 7.90 16.56 5.27
C GLU A 143 8.93 16.35 6.36
N TRP A 144 10.00 15.65 6.02
CA TRP A 144 11.22 15.43 6.79
C TRP A 144 12.47 15.65 5.94
N ILE A 145 13.65 15.53 6.53
CA ILE A 145 14.91 15.52 5.80
C ILE A 145 15.01 14.21 5.01
N TYR A 146 15.20 14.32 3.71
CA TYR A 146 15.39 13.14 2.86
C TYR A 146 16.71 12.42 3.16
N ASN A 147 16.66 11.12 3.32
CA ASN A 147 17.81 10.31 3.69
C ASN A 147 18.85 10.08 2.56
N ARG A 148 18.87 10.98 1.58
CA ARG A 148 19.88 11.03 0.50
C ARG A 148 20.45 12.45 0.41
N PRO A 149 21.34 12.85 1.33
CA PRO A 149 21.82 14.23 1.42
C PRO A 149 22.70 14.66 0.24
N THR A 150 23.15 13.72 -0.59
CA THR A 150 23.82 13.98 -1.89
C THR A 150 22.84 14.41 -2.97
N ARG A 151 21.52 14.40 -2.70
CA ARG A 151 20.44 14.76 -3.62
C ARG A 151 19.66 15.99 -3.11
N PRO A 152 20.30 17.15 -2.99
CA PRO A 152 19.68 18.33 -2.36
C PRO A 152 18.51 18.91 -3.16
N LEU A 153 18.42 18.65 -4.47
CA LEU A 153 17.27 19.08 -5.28
C LEU A 153 16.04 18.21 -5.01
N ASP A 154 16.23 16.94 -4.68
CA ASP A 154 15.16 16.05 -4.25
C ASP A 154 14.67 16.44 -2.86
N ASP A 155 15.57 16.71 -1.91
CA ASP A 155 15.23 17.18 -0.54
C ASP A 155 14.47 18.52 -0.56
N ALA A 156 14.74 19.39 -1.53
CA ALA A 156 14.03 20.67 -1.70
C ALA A 156 12.68 20.54 -2.45
N MET A 157 12.40 19.40 -3.07
CA MET A 157 11.24 19.22 -3.95
C MET A 157 9.89 19.47 -3.27
N PRO A 158 9.64 19.05 -2.01
CA PRO A 158 8.39 19.35 -1.32
C PRO A 158 8.05 20.85 -1.31
N VAL A 159 9.06 21.69 -1.09
CA VAL A 159 8.89 23.15 -1.09
C VAL A 159 8.47 23.68 -2.46
N GLU A 160 9.12 23.22 -3.54
CA GLU A 160 8.80 23.64 -4.90
C GLU A 160 7.38 23.21 -5.29
N GLN A 161 7.00 21.97 -4.99
CA GLN A 161 5.68 21.43 -5.28
C GLN A 161 4.58 22.14 -4.46
N MET A 162 4.80 22.38 -3.18
CA MET A 162 3.80 23.02 -2.33
C MET A 162 3.65 24.51 -2.64
N ASN A 163 4.72 25.19 -3.01
CA ASN A 163 4.66 26.56 -3.54
C ASN A 163 3.82 26.63 -4.83
N TYR A 164 4.04 25.68 -5.75
CA TYR A 164 3.27 25.60 -6.98
C TYR A 164 1.78 25.36 -6.70
N LYS A 165 1.46 24.49 -5.75
CA LYS A 165 0.08 24.14 -5.36
C LYS A 165 -0.56 25.15 -4.41
N GLY A 166 0.20 26.05 -3.77
CA GLY A 166 -0.28 26.98 -2.76
C GLY A 166 -0.74 26.28 -1.47
N ILE A 167 -0.10 25.16 -1.10
CA ILE A 167 -0.45 24.37 0.09
C ILE A 167 0.58 24.62 1.19
N THR A 168 0.12 24.78 2.44
CA THR A 168 0.98 24.94 3.61
C THR A 168 1.80 23.69 3.84
N LEU A 169 3.12 23.85 4.03
CA LEU A 169 4.08 22.79 4.30
C LEU A 169 4.62 22.93 5.73
N TYR A 170 4.48 21.87 6.52
CA TYR A 170 5.16 21.69 7.81
C TYR A 170 6.37 20.77 7.62
N SER A 171 7.49 21.12 8.28
CA SER A 171 8.77 20.48 8.02
C SER A 171 9.49 20.14 9.31
N THR A 172 10.05 18.94 9.38
CA THR A 172 10.94 18.50 10.45
C THR A 172 12.41 18.64 10.03
N THR A 173 12.81 19.83 9.58
CA THR A 173 14.15 20.12 9.07
C THR A 173 15.01 20.92 10.03
N GLN A 174 14.49 21.35 11.19
CA GLN A 174 15.23 22.16 12.16
C GLN A 174 15.20 21.57 13.56
N ALA A 175 16.36 21.61 14.21
CA ALA A 175 16.52 21.21 15.61
C ALA A 175 15.56 22.00 16.52
N PRO A 176 14.98 21.38 17.58
CA PRO A 176 15.20 19.99 18.01
C PRO A 176 14.33 18.95 17.29
N ASN A 177 13.52 19.37 16.31
CA ASN A 177 12.56 18.51 15.60
C ASN A 177 13.12 17.99 14.25
N ASP A 178 14.39 18.22 13.96
CA ASP A 178 15.07 17.71 12.77
C ASP A 178 15.02 16.18 12.75
N LEU A 179 14.41 15.62 11.69
CA LEU A 179 14.15 14.18 11.54
C LEU A 179 14.48 13.74 10.13
N VAL A 180 15.33 12.73 10.00
CA VAL A 180 15.64 12.06 8.73
C VAL A 180 14.66 10.92 8.53
N ASN A 181 14.08 10.81 7.34
CA ASN A 181 13.23 9.68 6.95
C ASN A 181 13.12 9.57 5.42
N THR A 182 12.35 8.60 4.95
CA THR A 182 12.04 8.36 3.54
C THR A 182 10.59 7.86 3.41
N GLY A 183 9.88 8.31 2.39
CA GLY A 183 8.46 8.01 2.23
C GLY A 183 8.15 6.56 1.90
N GLY A 184 9.10 5.80 1.35
CA GLY A 184 8.94 4.36 1.17
C GLY A 184 8.98 3.57 2.49
N ASN A 185 9.55 4.18 3.54
CA ASN A 185 9.54 3.63 4.90
C ASN A 185 8.44 4.25 5.79
N TRP A 186 7.30 4.60 5.18
CA TRP A 186 6.18 5.25 5.86
C TRP A 186 4.84 4.73 5.37
N MET A 187 4.05 4.15 6.25
CA MET A 187 2.71 3.66 5.96
C MET A 187 1.79 4.01 7.12
N VAL A 188 0.62 4.60 6.85
CA VAL A 188 -0.30 5.10 7.89
C VAL A 188 -1.71 4.57 7.69
N ASP A 189 -2.44 4.40 8.81
CA ASP A 189 -3.84 3.96 8.81
C ASP A 189 -4.86 5.10 8.68
N GLY A 190 -4.42 6.35 8.60
CA GLY A 190 -5.31 7.51 8.58
C GLY A 190 -5.87 7.90 9.94
N PHE A 191 -5.59 7.14 11.01
CA PHE A 191 -6.16 7.31 12.35
C PHE A 191 -5.13 7.27 13.48
N GLY A 192 -3.89 7.64 13.15
CA GLY A 192 -2.83 7.85 14.12
C GLY A 192 -1.95 6.64 14.39
N THR A 193 -2.02 5.58 13.58
CA THR A 193 -1.01 4.51 13.56
C THR A 193 -0.16 4.63 12.31
N ALA A 194 1.16 4.53 12.49
CA ALA A 194 2.11 4.40 11.39
C ALA A 194 2.97 3.15 11.54
N PHE A 195 3.49 2.66 10.41
CA PHE A 195 4.38 1.52 10.32
C PHE A 195 5.65 1.92 9.57
N ALA A 196 6.78 1.42 10.03
CA ALA A 196 8.08 1.56 9.39
C ALA A 196 9.01 0.39 9.74
N SER A 197 10.14 0.30 9.06
CA SER A 197 11.28 -0.43 9.57
C SER A 197 12.04 0.42 10.59
N LYS A 198 12.90 -0.20 11.40
CA LYS A 198 13.78 0.49 12.38
C LYS A 198 14.84 1.39 11.71
N LEU A 199 14.91 1.45 10.38
CA LEU A 199 15.76 2.39 9.66
C LEU A 199 15.59 3.83 10.19
N ILE A 200 14.36 4.25 10.50
CA ILE A 200 14.07 5.56 11.10
C ILE A 200 14.84 5.81 12.41
N LEU A 201 15.08 4.78 13.21
CA LEU A 201 15.85 4.89 14.44
C LEU A 201 17.35 4.94 14.16
N GLU A 202 17.83 4.11 13.24
CA GLU A 202 19.24 4.01 12.86
C GLU A 202 19.74 5.33 12.25
N GLU A 203 18.91 5.98 11.41
CA GLU A 203 19.26 7.23 10.75
C GLU A 203 19.21 8.46 11.67
N ASN A 204 18.59 8.37 12.84
CA ASN A 204 18.42 9.49 13.76
C ASN A 204 19.13 9.32 15.12
N GLN A 205 19.78 8.19 15.38
CA GLN A 205 20.51 7.94 16.63
C GLN A 205 21.82 8.74 16.75
N ALA A 206 22.47 8.64 17.89
CA ALA A 206 23.79 9.24 18.12
C ALA A 206 24.83 8.68 17.13
N GLY A 207 25.59 9.60 16.51
CA GLY A 207 26.58 9.25 15.48
C GLY A 207 25.99 9.03 14.10
N ASN A 208 24.74 9.46 13.85
CA ASN A 208 24.14 9.40 12.52
C ASN A 208 24.98 10.14 11.46
N ALA A 209 24.82 9.73 10.21
CA ALA A 209 25.59 10.26 9.10
C ALA A 209 25.02 11.56 8.53
N TYR A 210 23.91 12.08 9.04
CA TYR A 210 23.13 13.19 8.48
C TYR A 210 23.34 14.52 9.18
N ASN A 211 24.18 14.55 10.23
CA ASN A 211 24.44 15.73 11.04
C ASN A 211 23.16 16.34 11.67
N VAL A 212 22.15 15.52 11.94
CA VAL A 212 20.97 15.89 12.69
C VAL A 212 21.15 15.63 14.18
N THR A 213 20.33 16.31 15.00
CA THR A 213 20.34 16.10 16.45
C THR A 213 20.00 14.65 16.78
N ALA A 214 20.81 14.00 17.60
CA ALA A 214 20.57 12.61 18.01
C ALA A 214 19.21 12.46 18.69
N LYS A 215 18.46 11.44 18.31
CA LYS A 215 17.11 11.14 18.81
C LYS A 215 17.09 9.76 19.48
N THR A 216 16.39 9.69 20.59
CA THR A 216 15.87 8.42 21.12
C THR A 216 14.61 8.01 20.36
N GLU A 217 14.16 6.78 20.52
CA GLU A 217 12.89 6.33 19.97
C GLU A 217 11.72 7.20 20.46
N ALA A 218 11.71 7.60 21.73
CA ALA A 218 10.69 8.49 22.29
C ALA A 218 10.71 9.89 21.66
N ASP A 219 11.89 10.41 21.28
CA ASP A 219 12.00 11.68 20.56
C ASP A 219 11.41 11.58 19.17
N VAL A 220 11.73 10.49 18.43
CA VAL A 220 11.14 10.19 17.11
C VAL A 220 9.63 10.12 17.21
N ASP A 221 9.08 9.36 18.17
CA ASP A 221 7.63 9.25 18.39
C ASP A 221 6.99 10.60 18.72
N SER A 222 7.66 11.42 19.54
CA SER A 222 7.19 12.76 19.88
C SER A 222 7.14 13.70 18.66
N ILE A 223 8.14 13.68 17.80
CA ILE A 223 8.20 14.51 16.59
C ILE A 223 7.11 14.08 15.62
N VAL A 224 7.01 12.77 15.34
CA VAL A 224 6.02 12.21 14.42
C VAL A 224 4.59 12.46 14.93
N LYS A 225 4.35 12.41 16.24
CA LYS A 225 3.07 12.79 16.84
C LYS A 225 2.73 14.26 16.59
N LYS A 226 3.69 15.17 16.77
CA LYS A 226 3.46 16.62 16.65
C LYS A 226 3.23 17.07 15.21
N PHE A 227 3.97 16.50 14.25
CA PHE A 227 3.97 16.95 12.86
C PHE A 227 3.09 16.10 11.94
N HIS A 228 2.84 14.82 12.29
CA HIS A 228 2.09 13.88 11.46
C HIS A 228 0.84 13.31 12.15
N GLY A 229 0.60 13.63 13.44
CA GLY A 229 -0.57 13.14 14.16
C GLY A 229 -0.53 11.65 14.50
N VAL A 230 0.64 11.03 14.46
CA VAL A 230 0.81 9.61 14.74
C VAL A 230 1.00 9.41 16.25
N ASN A 231 0.08 8.68 16.86
CA ASN A 231 0.10 8.35 18.28
C ASN A 231 0.75 6.98 18.58
N ARG A 232 0.83 6.15 17.56
CA ARG A 232 1.39 4.80 17.63
C ARG A 232 2.25 4.53 16.41
N TYR A 233 3.56 4.52 16.60
CA TYR A 233 4.53 4.27 15.53
C TYR A 233 5.12 2.87 15.69
N ILE A 234 4.67 1.94 14.86
CA ILE A 234 5.09 0.53 14.87
C ILE A 234 6.36 0.42 14.02
N LYS A 235 7.47 0.02 14.64
CA LYS A 235 8.77 -0.12 14.00
C LYS A 235 9.20 -1.58 14.01
N MET A 236 9.39 -2.13 12.83
CA MET A 236 9.74 -3.54 12.60
C MET A 236 11.23 -3.68 12.27
N ASP A 237 11.77 -4.87 12.45
CA ASP A 237 13.16 -5.13 12.08
C ASP A 237 13.35 -5.00 10.57
N ALA A 238 14.52 -4.48 10.17
CA ALA A 238 14.93 -4.38 8.79
C ALA A 238 15.02 -5.77 8.14
N LEU A 239 14.73 -5.83 6.84
CA LEU A 239 14.85 -7.08 6.09
C LEU A 239 16.31 -7.31 5.66
N PRO A 240 16.89 -8.50 5.88
CA PRO A 240 18.31 -8.78 5.62
C PRO A 240 18.78 -8.55 4.19
N TYR A 241 17.89 -8.71 3.20
CA TYR A 241 18.23 -8.61 1.77
C TYR A 241 17.54 -7.46 1.05
N ASP A 242 16.72 -6.67 1.75
CA ASP A 242 16.21 -5.41 1.25
C ASP A 242 17.26 -4.31 1.47
N GLY A 243 17.98 -3.97 0.45
CA GLY A 243 19.09 -2.99 0.54
C GLY A 243 18.67 -1.56 0.85
N ILE A 244 17.36 -1.26 0.89
CA ILE A 244 16.81 0.08 1.19
C ILE A 244 16.02 0.11 2.49
N ASN A 245 15.61 -1.03 3.01
CA ASN A 245 14.84 -1.20 4.25
C ASN A 245 13.51 -0.43 4.28
N HIS A 246 12.83 -0.33 3.13
CA HIS A 246 11.55 0.33 2.99
C HIS A 246 10.39 -0.64 3.23
N ILE A 247 9.40 -0.21 4.02
CA ILE A 247 8.24 -1.06 4.36
C ILE A 247 7.35 -1.36 3.14
N ASP A 248 7.27 -0.46 2.19
CA ASP A 248 6.44 -0.59 0.98
C ASP A 248 6.91 -1.72 0.04
N MET A 249 8.13 -2.24 0.27
CA MET A 249 8.67 -3.37 -0.48
C MET A 249 8.11 -4.73 -0.03
N HIS A 250 7.43 -4.82 1.11
CA HIS A 250 6.90 -6.10 1.59
C HIS A 250 5.55 -6.01 2.30
N MET A 251 5.05 -4.81 2.58
CA MET A 251 3.80 -4.61 3.29
C MET A 251 3.05 -3.39 2.77
N LYS A 252 1.71 -3.46 2.76
CA LYS A 252 0.83 -2.35 2.41
C LYS A 252 -0.47 -2.42 3.20
N LEU A 253 -0.98 -1.28 3.69
CA LEU A 253 -2.36 -1.16 4.16
C LEU A 253 -3.30 -1.01 2.96
N LEU A 254 -4.37 -1.79 2.94
CA LEU A 254 -5.45 -1.65 1.95
C LEU A 254 -6.62 -0.83 2.49
N ASP A 255 -6.78 -0.81 3.79
CA ASP A 255 -7.72 -0.01 4.57
C ASP A 255 -7.24 0.08 6.03
N GLU A 256 -8.08 0.58 6.92
CA GLU A 256 -7.77 0.84 8.34
C GLU A 256 -7.40 -0.43 9.14
N GLU A 257 -7.71 -1.62 8.65
CA GLU A 257 -7.48 -2.89 9.39
C GLU A 257 -6.86 -4.01 8.55
N THR A 258 -6.64 -3.79 7.23
CA THR A 258 -6.21 -4.86 6.32
C THR A 258 -4.77 -4.65 5.85
N LEU A 259 -3.89 -5.56 6.24
CA LEU A 259 -2.49 -5.63 5.80
C LEU A 259 -2.37 -6.59 4.61
N LEU A 260 -1.89 -6.09 3.48
CA LEU A 260 -1.38 -6.91 2.38
C LEU A 260 0.10 -7.15 2.62
N VAL A 261 0.52 -8.41 2.70
CA VAL A 261 1.89 -8.79 3.06
C VAL A 261 2.49 -9.70 2.00
N GLY A 262 3.66 -9.34 1.52
CA GLY A 262 4.44 -10.13 0.57
C GLY A 262 4.81 -11.49 1.15
N GLU A 263 4.81 -12.53 0.32
CA GLU A 263 5.14 -13.90 0.73
C GLU A 263 6.16 -14.50 -0.23
N PHE A 264 7.35 -14.82 0.28
CA PHE A 264 8.33 -15.66 -0.41
C PHE A 264 8.01 -17.14 -0.19
N PRO A 265 8.51 -18.04 -1.05
CA PRO A 265 8.51 -19.47 -0.74
C PRO A 265 9.17 -19.72 0.62
N GLN A 266 8.75 -20.77 1.32
CA GLN A 266 9.18 -21.05 2.69
C GLN A 266 10.71 -21.11 2.81
N GLY A 267 11.26 -20.33 3.74
CA GLY A 267 12.70 -20.28 4.02
C GLY A 267 13.55 -19.57 2.98
N ILE A 268 12.93 -18.93 1.98
CA ILE A 268 13.63 -18.23 0.91
C ILE A 268 13.68 -16.73 1.20
N SER A 269 14.81 -16.10 0.87
CA SER A 269 15.02 -14.66 0.95
C SER A 269 14.66 -14.10 2.34
N ASP A 270 13.97 -12.97 2.38
CA ASP A 270 13.50 -12.31 3.60
C ASP A 270 12.18 -12.90 4.16
N GLY A 271 11.68 -14.00 3.59
CA GLY A 271 10.45 -14.65 4.04
C GLY A 271 10.39 -14.84 5.56
N PRO A 272 11.42 -15.44 6.20
CA PRO A 272 11.44 -15.62 7.65
C PRO A 272 11.34 -14.32 8.44
N GLN A 273 12.00 -13.23 7.99
CA GLN A 273 11.93 -11.94 8.67
C GLN A 273 10.61 -11.24 8.45
N ILE A 274 10.03 -11.34 7.25
CA ILE A 274 8.67 -10.82 6.97
C ILE A 274 7.65 -11.50 7.90
N GLU A 275 7.75 -12.83 8.09
CA GLU A 275 6.87 -13.55 9.03
C GLU A 275 7.09 -13.09 10.49
N ALA A 276 8.34 -12.91 10.92
CA ALA A 276 8.64 -12.43 12.26
C ALA A 276 8.07 -11.02 12.50
N ASN A 277 8.23 -10.11 11.55
CA ASN A 277 7.67 -8.75 11.59
C ASN A 277 6.14 -8.78 11.64
N LEU A 278 5.50 -9.60 10.80
CA LEU A 278 4.04 -9.77 10.81
C LEU A 278 3.56 -10.31 12.17
N GLN A 279 4.23 -11.33 12.71
CA GLN A 279 3.87 -11.86 14.03
C GLN A 279 4.06 -10.83 15.15
N TYR A 280 5.10 -10.01 15.08
CA TYR A 280 5.28 -8.90 16.02
C TYR A 280 4.09 -7.93 15.97
N VAL A 281 3.63 -7.55 14.77
CA VAL A 281 2.46 -6.67 14.62
C VAL A 281 1.21 -7.33 15.18
N LEU A 282 0.88 -8.55 14.75
CA LEU A 282 -0.35 -9.23 15.14
C LEU A 282 -0.42 -9.58 16.63
N SER A 283 0.73 -9.81 17.28
CA SER A 283 0.77 -10.18 18.70
C SER A 283 0.71 -8.97 19.64
N ASN A 284 1.07 -7.77 19.15
CA ASN A 284 1.21 -6.61 20.02
C ASN A 284 0.24 -5.47 19.72
N PHE A 285 -0.40 -5.46 18.54
CA PHE A 285 -1.20 -4.32 18.10
C PHE A 285 -2.53 -4.76 17.48
N ASN A 286 -3.56 -4.00 17.76
CA ASN A 286 -4.85 -4.07 17.09
C ASN A 286 -4.99 -2.92 16.09
N SER A 287 -5.91 -3.06 15.13
CA SER A 287 -6.32 -1.98 14.23
C SER A 287 -6.92 -0.80 15.01
N VAL A 288 -7.23 0.28 14.33
CA VAL A 288 -7.94 1.43 14.91
C VAL A 288 -9.30 1.04 15.52
N TYR A 289 -9.91 -0.03 15.04
CA TYR A 289 -11.18 -0.56 15.55
C TYR A 289 -11.04 -1.42 16.82
N GLY A 290 -9.82 -1.61 17.32
CA GLY A 290 -9.56 -2.45 18.50
C GLY A 290 -9.55 -3.96 18.21
N THR A 291 -9.72 -4.37 16.97
CA THR A 291 -9.66 -5.75 16.48
C THR A 291 -8.30 -6.09 15.89
N PRO A 292 -7.89 -7.36 15.85
CA PRO A 292 -6.68 -7.77 15.17
C PRO A 292 -6.69 -7.35 13.69
N TYR A 293 -5.51 -7.04 13.15
CA TYR A 293 -5.38 -6.78 11.71
C TYR A 293 -5.77 -7.99 10.89
N LYS A 294 -6.49 -7.76 9.79
CA LYS A 294 -6.74 -8.74 8.73
C LYS A 294 -5.50 -8.85 7.86
N VAL A 295 -5.14 -10.05 7.46
CA VAL A 295 -3.94 -10.29 6.64
C VAL A 295 -4.32 -10.92 5.32
N ILE A 296 -3.87 -10.30 4.24
CA ILE A 296 -3.94 -10.84 2.88
C ILE A 296 -2.51 -11.09 2.41
N ARG A 297 -2.24 -12.29 1.90
CA ARG A 297 -0.92 -12.67 1.39
C ARG A 297 -0.87 -12.48 -0.12
N ILE A 298 0.28 -11.98 -0.61
CA ILE A 298 0.52 -11.81 -2.04
C ILE A 298 1.91 -12.36 -2.38
N PRO A 299 2.07 -13.17 -3.45
CA PRO A 299 3.37 -13.76 -3.77
C PRO A 299 4.40 -12.70 -4.15
N MET A 300 5.65 -12.93 -3.78
CA MET A 300 6.79 -12.13 -4.23
C MET A 300 7.49 -12.88 -5.38
N PRO A 301 7.53 -12.29 -6.60
CA PRO A 301 8.01 -13.02 -7.78
C PRO A 301 9.53 -13.22 -7.79
N SER A 302 9.95 -14.38 -8.31
CA SER A 302 11.35 -14.59 -8.68
C SER A 302 11.73 -13.84 -9.96
N SER A 303 13.01 -13.77 -10.27
CA SER A 303 13.50 -13.39 -11.59
C SER A 303 13.10 -14.43 -12.67
N THR A 304 13.38 -14.15 -13.94
CA THR A 304 13.20 -15.12 -15.04
C THR A 304 14.06 -16.38 -14.88
N SER A 305 15.18 -16.28 -14.17
CA SER A 305 16.05 -17.41 -13.83
C SER A 305 15.62 -18.15 -12.54
N GLY A 306 14.51 -17.75 -11.91
CA GLY A 306 14.07 -18.31 -10.64
C GLY A 306 14.79 -17.77 -9.40
N ALA A 307 15.66 -16.76 -9.54
CA ALA A 307 16.40 -16.18 -8.42
C ALA A 307 15.52 -15.22 -7.59
N PHE A 308 15.75 -15.24 -6.27
CA PHE A 308 15.20 -14.31 -5.29
C PHE A 308 16.32 -13.46 -4.67
N PRO A 309 16.03 -12.32 -4.02
CA PRO A 309 17.03 -11.57 -3.26
C PRO A 309 17.73 -12.46 -2.24
N GLY A 310 19.06 -12.34 -2.09
CA GLY A 310 19.83 -13.16 -1.15
C GLY A 310 19.84 -14.67 -1.42
N SER A 311 19.32 -15.14 -2.55
CA SER A 311 19.36 -16.55 -2.91
C SER A 311 20.79 -16.99 -3.19
N PRO A 312 21.23 -18.22 -2.76
CA PRO A 312 22.53 -18.74 -3.09
C PRO A 312 22.75 -18.96 -4.61
N PHE A 313 21.68 -18.88 -5.42
CA PHE A 313 21.70 -19.04 -6.87
C PHE A 313 21.70 -17.72 -7.66
N GLY A 314 21.88 -16.56 -7.02
CA GLY A 314 22.01 -15.26 -7.68
C GLY A 314 21.33 -14.12 -6.96
N ASN A 315 21.72 -12.90 -7.29
CA ASN A 315 21.12 -11.67 -6.75
C ASN A 315 19.87 -11.33 -7.57
N GLY A 316 18.69 -11.78 -7.11
CA GLY A 316 17.41 -11.36 -7.67
C GLY A 316 17.07 -9.94 -7.20
N SER A 317 16.52 -9.09 -8.10
CA SER A 317 15.92 -7.82 -7.66
C SER A 317 14.68 -8.09 -6.79
N TYR A 318 14.38 -7.15 -5.89
CA TYR A 318 13.32 -7.26 -4.89
C TYR A 318 11.93 -7.00 -5.52
N ARG A 319 11.40 -7.97 -6.27
CA ARG A 319 10.11 -7.88 -6.94
C ARG A 319 8.98 -8.01 -5.93
N THR A 320 8.06 -7.08 -5.96
CA THR A 320 6.92 -7.06 -5.04
C THR A 320 5.70 -6.40 -5.64
N PHE A 321 4.52 -6.92 -5.34
CA PHE A 321 3.25 -6.31 -5.71
C PHE A 321 2.73 -5.32 -4.66
N THR A 322 3.32 -5.28 -3.44
CA THR A 322 2.93 -4.32 -2.40
C THR A 322 3.32 -2.88 -2.75
N ASN A 323 4.31 -2.70 -3.64
CA ASN A 323 4.75 -1.41 -4.15
C ASN A 323 3.79 -0.82 -5.19
N SER A 324 2.50 -0.80 -4.87
CA SER A 324 1.38 -0.28 -5.66
C SER A 324 0.93 1.08 -5.14
N VAL A 325 0.23 1.88 -5.94
CA VAL A 325 -0.30 3.19 -5.54
C VAL A 325 -1.80 3.29 -5.78
N PHE A 326 -2.53 3.82 -4.78
CA PHE A 326 -3.94 4.18 -4.90
C PHE A 326 -4.10 5.54 -5.56
N ILE A 327 -5.00 5.64 -6.52
CA ILE A 327 -5.40 6.88 -7.17
C ILE A 327 -6.92 6.83 -7.34
N ASN A 328 -7.66 7.33 -6.36
CA ASN A 328 -9.12 7.28 -6.30
C ASN A 328 -9.68 5.87 -6.57
N LYS A 329 -10.28 5.62 -7.74
CA LYS A 329 -10.88 4.33 -8.11
C LYS A 329 -9.91 3.40 -8.85
N THR A 330 -8.68 3.84 -9.07
CA THR A 330 -7.63 3.07 -9.77
C THR A 330 -6.52 2.70 -8.80
N LEU A 331 -6.05 1.44 -8.89
CA LEU A 331 -4.83 0.96 -8.25
C LEU A 331 -3.80 0.62 -9.33
N ILE A 332 -2.65 1.30 -9.33
CA ILE A 332 -1.54 0.96 -10.24
C ILE A 332 -0.60 0.01 -9.52
N VAL A 333 -0.35 -1.15 -10.14
CA VAL A 333 0.39 -2.28 -9.56
C VAL A 333 1.61 -2.60 -10.43
N PRO A 334 2.81 -2.75 -9.86
CA PRO A 334 3.95 -3.23 -10.63
C PRO A 334 3.74 -4.68 -11.07
N TYR A 335 3.97 -4.98 -12.34
CA TYR A 335 3.93 -6.33 -12.90
C TYR A 335 5.34 -6.80 -13.26
N PHE A 336 5.53 -8.11 -13.32
CA PHE A 336 6.84 -8.74 -13.53
C PHE A 336 6.76 -10.00 -14.39
N ARG A 337 5.84 -10.93 -14.07
CA ARG A 337 5.69 -12.24 -14.70
C ARG A 337 4.22 -12.61 -14.77
N GLN A 338 3.73 -12.89 -15.95
CA GLN A 338 2.31 -13.15 -16.21
C GLN A 338 1.66 -14.11 -15.19
N GLN A 339 2.35 -15.17 -14.81
CA GLN A 339 1.82 -16.16 -13.87
C GLN A 339 1.60 -15.60 -12.45
N PHE A 340 2.51 -14.73 -11.99
CA PHE A 340 2.38 -14.06 -10.70
C PHE A 340 1.47 -12.84 -10.80
N ASP A 341 1.55 -12.08 -11.91
CA ASP A 341 0.74 -10.89 -12.16
C ASP A 341 -0.75 -11.21 -12.15
N THR A 342 -1.16 -12.29 -12.84
CA THR A 342 -2.55 -12.77 -12.84
C THR A 342 -3.03 -13.13 -11.42
N THR A 343 -2.13 -13.70 -10.61
CA THR A 343 -2.42 -14.04 -9.21
C THR A 343 -2.58 -12.77 -8.37
N ALA A 344 -1.67 -11.82 -8.51
CA ALA A 344 -1.71 -10.54 -7.80
C ALA A 344 -2.96 -9.74 -8.15
N GLU A 345 -3.28 -9.64 -9.46
CA GLU A 345 -4.47 -8.95 -9.93
C GLU A 345 -5.75 -9.52 -9.30
N ARG A 346 -5.87 -10.85 -9.23
CA ARG A 346 -7.02 -11.49 -8.61
C ARG A 346 -7.08 -11.27 -7.10
N ILE A 347 -5.93 -11.28 -6.40
CA ILE A 347 -5.87 -10.96 -4.98
C ILE A 347 -6.38 -9.53 -4.76
N TYR A 348 -5.89 -8.56 -5.53
CA TYR A 348 -6.34 -7.18 -5.44
C TYR A 348 -7.83 -7.01 -5.79
N LYS A 349 -8.32 -7.61 -6.87
CA LYS A 349 -9.75 -7.56 -7.23
C LYS A 349 -10.66 -8.18 -6.17
N THR A 350 -10.17 -9.18 -5.45
CA THR A 350 -10.91 -9.80 -4.35
C THR A 350 -10.91 -8.93 -3.09
N ALA A 351 -9.75 -8.32 -2.79
CA ALA A 351 -9.58 -7.49 -1.61
C ALA A 351 -10.22 -6.10 -1.76
N LEU A 352 -10.21 -5.56 -2.98
CA LEU A 352 -10.63 -4.21 -3.33
C LEU A 352 -11.69 -4.24 -4.45
N PRO A 353 -12.93 -4.68 -4.15
CA PRO A 353 -14.00 -4.71 -5.16
C PRO A 353 -14.23 -3.34 -5.79
N GLY A 354 -14.47 -3.33 -7.11
CA GLY A 354 -14.74 -2.11 -7.87
C GLY A 354 -13.51 -1.30 -8.28
N TYR A 355 -12.32 -1.57 -7.73
CA TYR A 355 -11.11 -0.89 -8.19
C TYR A 355 -10.69 -1.34 -9.60
N LYS A 356 -10.32 -0.36 -10.44
CA LYS A 356 -9.62 -0.58 -11.70
C LYS A 356 -8.16 -0.93 -11.38
N ILE A 357 -7.76 -2.17 -11.62
CA ILE A 357 -6.37 -2.61 -11.44
C ILE A 357 -5.60 -2.38 -12.74
N VAL A 358 -4.56 -1.56 -12.69
CA VAL A 358 -3.69 -1.26 -13.83
C VAL A 358 -2.30 -1.82 -13.56
N GLY A 359 -1.93 -2.89 -14.26
CA GLY A 359 -0.59 -3.47 -14.16
C GLY A 359 0.40 -2.78 -15.10
N ILE A 360 1.59 -2.45 -14.59
CA ILE A 360 2.68 -1.87 -15.39
C ILE A 360 3.93 -2.73 -15.20
N ASP A 361 4.48 -3.25 -16.29
CA ASP A 361 5.69 -4.07 -16.28
C ASP A 361 6.91 -3.24 -15.84
N CYS A 362 7.54 -3.66 -14.74
CA CYS A 362 8.64 -2.96 -14.07
C CYS A 362 10.01 -3.66 -14.23
N ASP A 363 10.10 -4.75 -14.98
CA ASP A 363 11.37 -5.47 -15.17
C ASP A 363 11.63 -5.98 -16.59
N ASN A 364 10.96 -5.42 -17.59
CA ASN A 364 11.26 -5.73 -18.99
C ASN A 364 12.61 -5.14 -19.42
N SER A 365 13.16 -5.67 -20.53
CA SER A 365 14.49 -5.30 -21.02
C SER A 365 14.66 -3.83 -21.40
N GLY A 366 13.57 -3.09 -21.63
CA GLY A 366 13.57 -1.68 -22.01
C GLY A 366 13.27 -0.73 -20.86
N ALA A 367 12.76 -1.21 -19.73
CA ALA A 367 12.35 -0.40 -18.59
C ALA A 367 12.41 -1.21 -17.28
N ASN A 368 13.61 -1.66 -16.90
CA ASN A 368 13.85 -2.48 -15.71
C ASN A 368 14.10 -1.61 -14.48
N ILE A 369 13.06 -0.95 -13.98
CA ILE A 369 13.18 -0.07 -12.81
C ILE A 369 13.43 -0.85 -11.52
N ILE A 370 12.91 -2.08 -11.40
CA ILE A 370 13.10 -2.88 -10.18
C ILE A 370 14.58 -3.24 -9.94
N SER A 371 15.42 -3.20 -10.97
CA SER A 371 16.87 -3.36 -10.80
C SER A 371 17.53 -2.21 -10.03
N GLN A 372 16.84 -1.08 -9.90
CA GLN A 372 17.25 0.09 -9.10
C GLN A 372 16.61 0.10 -7.70
N SER A 373 16.03 -1.02 -7.29
CA SER A 373 15.43 -1.30 -5.96
C SER A 373 14.13 -0.56 -5.66
N GLY A 374 13.37 -0.15 -6.68
CA GLY A 374 12.04 0.46 -6.50
C GLY A 374 11.12 0.16 -7.67
N ALA A 375 9.82 0.42 -7.50
CA ALA A 375 8.80 0.21 -8.52
C ALA A 375 7.78 1.38 -8.53
N ILE A 376 6.49 1.10 -8.74
CA ILE A 376 5.43 2.10 -8.97
C ILE A 376 5.23 3.04 -7.78
N HIS A 377 5.15 2.51 -6.56
CA HIS A 377 4.96 3.32 -5.36
C HIS A 377 6.13 4.28 -5.14
N CYS A 378 7.36 3.77 -5.28
CA CYS A 378 8.58 4.54 -5.06
C CYS A 378 8.72 5.76 -5.98
N ILE A 379 8.14 5.74 -7.20
CA ILE A 379 8.23 6.83 -8.18
C ILE A 379 6.98 7.71 -8.22
N THR A 380 6.04 7.51 -7.29
CA THR A 380 4.77 8.24 -7.22
C THR A 380 4.50 8.74 -5.80
N ASN A 381 3.85 9.89 -5.67
CA ASN A 381 3.26 10.34 -4.42
C ASN A 381 1.94 11.05 -4.70
N THR A 382 1.14 11.34 -3.67
CA THR A 382 -0.21 11.88 -3.85
C THR A 382 -0.48 13.07 -2.93
N ILE A 383 -1.32 14.00 -3.41
CA ILE A 383 -1.88 15.07 -2.61
C ILE A 383 -3.38 14.83 -2.48
N GLY A 384 -3.87 14.77 -1.25
CA GLY A 384 -5.28 14.63 -0.94
C GLY A 384 -6.09 15.87 -1.32
N VAL A 385 -7.41 15.77 -1.30
CA VAL A 385 -8.32 16.86 -1.69
C VAL A 385 -8.41 17.97 -0.65
N ASN A 386 -8.69 19.21 -1.08
CA ASN A 386 -8.84 20.36 -0.19
C ASN A 386 -10.04 20.28 0.76
N ASN A 387 -11.07 19.52 0.41
CA ASN A 387 -12.31 19.39 1.16
C ASN A 387 -12.67 17.91 1.32
N PRO A 388 -11.98 17.15 2.18
CA PRO A 388 -12.29 15.75 2.37
C PRO A 388 -13.62 15.58 3.11
N LEU A 389 -14.45 14.64 2.63
CA LEU A 389 -15.51 14.05 3.43
C LEU A 389 -15.01 12.69 3.90
N LEU A 390 -14.65 12.62 5.17
CA LEU A 390 -14.07 11.42 5.76
C LEU A 390 -15.18 10.46 6.16
N ILE A 391 -15.12 9.23 5.63
CA ILE A 391 -15.97 8.12 6.03
C ILE A 391 -15.07 6.97 6.43
N SER A 392 -15.18 6.51 7.66
CA SER A 392 -14.49 5.32 8.17
C SER A 392 -15.49 4.37 8.80
N HIS A 393 -15.42 3.10 8.42
CA HIS A 393 -16.35 2.07 8.85
C HIS A 393 -15.64 0.73 8.92
N GLN A 394 -15.81 0.03 10.02
CA GLN A 394 -15.38 -1.36 10.13
C GLN A 394 -16.39 -2.28 9.45
N PRO A 395 -16.01 -3.03 8.40
CA PRO A 395 -16.91 -3.93 7.70
C PRO A 395 -17.55 -4.97 8.63
N LEU A 396 -18.88 -5.15 8.48
CA LEU A 396 -19.64 -6.08 9.30
C LEU A 396 -19.12 -7.52 9.14
N PRO A 397 -18.96 -8.25 10.25
CA PRO A 397 -18.63 -9.68 10.20
C PRO A 397 -19.83 -10.53 9.74
N ASN A 398 -19.55 -11.74 9.28
CA ASN A 398 -20.62 -12.73 9.07
C ASN A 398 -21.41 -12.96 10.37
N THR A 399 -22.70 -13.22 10.24
CA THR A 399 -23.60 -13.42 11.37
C THR A 399 -24.55 -14.59 11.14
N ASN A 400 -25.03 -15.21 12.22
CA ASN A 400 -26.11 -16.19 12.17
C ASN A 400 -27.48 -15.59 12.53
N ASP A 401 -27.51 -14.29 12.85
CA ASP A 401 -28.75 -13.59 13.17
C ASP A 401 -29.49 -13.22 11.88
N SER A 402 -30.61 -13.85 11.63
CA SER A 402 -31.50 -13.59 10.49
C SER A 402 -32.78 -12.85 10.89
N THR A 403 -32.87 -12.39 12.15
CA THR A 403 -34.11 -11.85 12.75
C THR A 403 -33.99 -10.38 13.12
N ASN A 404 -32.82 -9.92 13.53
CA ASN A 404 -32.58 -8.53 13.92
C ASN A 404 -31.92 -7.73 12.79
N PRO A 405 -32.18 -6.43 12.73
CA PRO A 405 -31.47 -5.53 11.83
C PRO A 405 -29.96 -5.48 12.14
N TYR A 406 -29.13 -5.27 11.12
CA TYR A 406 -27.68 -5.20 11.25
C TYR A 406 -27.25 -3.74 11.41
N GLN A 407 -26.63 -3.45 12.54
CA GLN A 407 -26.14 -2.11 12.86
C GLN A 407 -24.88 -1.80 12.06
N VAL A 408 -24.90 -0.66 11.38
CA VAL A 408 -23.77 -0.09 10.64
C VAL A 408 -23.38 1.22 11.31
N ASP A 409 -22.23 1.24 11.97
CA ASP A 409 -21.65 2.44 12.56
C ASP A 409 -20.51 2.96 11.69
N ALA A 410 -20.47 4.27 11.45
CA ALA A 410 -19.40 4.92 10.72
C ALA A 410 -19.04 6.27 11.33
N LEU A 411 -17.77 6.62 11.33
CA LEU A 411 -17.35 8.00 11.43
C LEU A 411 -17.67 8.67 10.09
N VAL A 412 -18.46 9.75 10.12
CA VAL A 412 -18.75 10.58 8.93
C VAL A 412 -18.53 12.04 9.29
N LYS A 413 -17.48 12.64 8.73
CA LYS A 413 -17.02 13.98 9.12
C LYS A 413 -16.67 14.85 7.92
N HIS A 414 -17.12 16.11 7.97
CA HIS A 414 -16.72 17.16 7.04
C HIS A 414 -16.73 18.50 7.76
N LYS A 415 -15.83 19.42 7.38
CA LYS A 415 -15.72 20.76 8.04
C LYS A 415 -16.99 21.60 8.02
N SER A 416 -17.91 21.41 7.08
CA SER A 416 -19.21 22.10 7.04
C SER A 416 -20.33 21.34 7.77
N GLY A 417 -20.04 20.21 8.41
CA GLY A 417 -21.02 19.26 8.91
C GLY A 417 -21.64 18.40 7.80
N ILE A 418 -22.44 17.41 8.19
CA ILE A 418 -23.06 16.42 7.32
C ILE A 418 -24.56 16.74 7.14
N ALA A 419 -25.01 16.83 5.90
CA ALA A 419 -26.42 17.04 5.56
C ALA A 419 -27.23 15.75 5.65
N ASN A 420 -26.69 14.66 5.12
CA ASN A 420 -27.28 13.33 5.17
C ASN A 420 -26.21 12.24 4.99
N ALA A 421 -26.51 11.07 5.54
CA ALA A 421 -25.75 9.84 5.32
C ALA A 421 -26.73 8.65 5.21
N TYR A 422 -26.37 7.68 4.36
CA TYR A 422 -27.19 6.50 4.09
C TYR A 422 -26.29 5.25 4.02
N VAL A 423 -26.86 4.11 4.43
CA VAL A 423 -26.34 2.79 4.05
C VAL A 423 -27.15 2.30 2.86
N PHE A 424 -26.49 2.01 1.78
CA PHE A 424 -27.04 1.33 0.63
C PHE A 424 -26.75 -0.16 0.74
N TYR A 425 -27.76 -1.02 0.54
CA TYR A 425 -27.61 -2.46 0.70
C TYR A 425 -28.43 -3.24 -0.33
N THR A 426 -28.00 -4.46 -0.61
CA THR A 426 -28.74 -5.43 -1.46
C THR A 426 -28.29 -6.86 -1.13
N THR A 427 -29.12 -7.84 -1.53
CA THR A 427 -28.72 -9.26 -1.56
C THR A 427 -28.41 -9.74 -2.98
N ASP A 428 -28.68 -8.90 -4.00
CA ASP A 428 -28.36 -9.17 -5.39
C ASP A 428 -27.93 -7.86 -6.08
N THR A 429 -26.65 -7.75 -6.38
CA THR A 429 -26.06 -6.53 -6.99
C THR A 429 -26.61 -6.21 -8.38
N ALA A 430 -27.19 -7.20 -9.09
CA ALA A 430 -27.83 -6.99 -10.39
C ALA A 430 -29.18 -6.24 -10.29
N LEU A 431 -29.82 -6.27 -9.12
CA LEU A 431 -31.10 -5.57 -8.86
C LEU A 431 -30.91 -4.14 -8.33
N GLY A 432 -29.67 -3.71 -8.14
CA GLY A 432 -29.33 -2.43 -7.53
C GLY A 432 -29.45 -2.43 -6.01
N PHE A 433 -29.27 -1.26 -5.39
CA PHE A 433 -29.20 -1.09 -3.95
C PHE A 433 -30.40 -0.32 -3.43
N GLN A 434 -30.93 -0.74 -2.28
CA GLN A 434 -31.88 0.00 -1.46
C GLN A 434 -31.13 0.81 -0.42
N SER A 435 -31.71 1.88 0.12
CA SER A 435 -31.05 2.72 1.11
C SER A 435 -31.81 2.78 2.43
N VAL A 436 -31.09 2.90 3.52
CA VAL A 436 -31.59 3.25 4.85
C VAL A 436 -30.84 4.45 5.37
N PRO A 437 -31.53 5.41 6.04
CA PRO A 437 -30.85 6.60 6.58
C PRO A 437 -29.96 6.22 7.76
N MET A 438 -28.86 6.95 7.89
CA MET A 438 -28.04 6.99 9.11
C MET A 438 -28.38 8.22 9.91
N THR A 439 -28.27 8.12 11.23
CA THR A 439 -28.45 9.24 12.17
C THR A 439 -27.20 9.47 12.99
N LEU A 440 -26.91 10.71 13.35
CA LEU A 440 -25.81 11.05 14.25
C LEU A 440 -26.13 10.54 15.65
N THR A 441 -25.47 9.50 16.09
CA THR A 441 -25.70 8.86 17.40
C THR A 441 -24.70 9.30 18.46
N ASN A 442 -23.49 9.74 18.03
CA ASN A 442 -22.49 10.30 18.93
C ASN A 442 -21.78 11.48 18.27
N ALA A 443 -22.17 12.70 18.69
CA ALA A 443 -21.59 13.93 18.15
C ALA A 443 -20.15 14.20 18.64
N ALA A 444 -19.71 13.54 19.72
CA ALA A 444 -18.35 13.77 20.24
C ALA A 444 -17.25 13.15 19.36
N ASN A 445 -17.60 12.11 18.60
CA ASN A 445 -16.69 11.40 17.71
C ASN A 445 -17.26 11.22 16.29
N ASP A 446 -18.25 12.06 15.91
CA ASP A 446 -18.86 12.06 14.58
C ASP A 446 -19.40 10.69 14.12
N THR A 447 -19.93 9.85 15.06
CA THR A 447 -20.46 8.53 14.74
C THR A 447 -21.90 8.62 14.25
N TRP A 448 -22.13 8.06 13.07
CA TRP A 448 -23.42 7.89 12.43
C TRP A 448 -23.80 6.42 12.41
N THR A 449 -25.07 6.11 12.70
CA THR A 449 -25.58 4.74 12.77
C THR A 449 -26.78 4.56 11.85
N GLY A 450 -26.75 3.50 11.06
CA GLY A 450 -27.85 3.02 10.23
C GLY A 450 -28.14 1.54 10.50
N PHE A 451 -29.29 1.05 10.08
CA PHE A 451 -29.69 -0.34 10.32
C PHE A 451 -30.15 -1.00 9.02
N ILE A 452 -29.36 -1.94 8.51
CA ILE A 452 -29.78 -2.80 7.40
C ILE A 452 -30.86 -3.76 7.93
N PRO A 453 -32.05 -3.84 7.32
CA PRO A 453 -33.09 -4.78 7.75
C PRO A 453 -32.59 -6.23 7.75
N ALA A 454 -33.11 -7.03 8.69
CA ALA A 454 -32.82 -8.46 8.75
C ALA A 454 -33.01 -9.15 7.41
N GLN A 455 -32.12 -10.07 7.07
CA GLN A 455 -32.15 -10.83 5.83
C GLN A 455 -32.28 -12.34 6.12
N PRO A 456 -32.90 -13.09 5.20
CA PRO A 456 -33.04 -14.54 5.37
C PRO A 456 -31.70 -15.25 5.56
N GLY A 457 -31.65 -16.30 6.34
CA GLY A 457 -30.49 -17.18 6.46
C GLY A 457 -30.09 -17.75 5.09
N GLY A 458 -28.80 -17.77 4.81
CA GLY A 458 -28.21 -18.12 3.51
C GLY A 458 -27.99 -16.95 2.57
N SER A 459 -28.42 -15.73 2.93
CA SER A 459 -28.18 -14.53 2.11
C SER A 459 -26.74 -14.03 2.26
N THR A 460 -26.22 -13.46 1.18
CA THR A 460 -25.07 -12.54 1.23
C THR A 460 -25.59 -11.11 1.10
N VAL A 461 -25.23 -10.26 2.05
CA VAL A 461 -25.60 -8.84 2.03
C VAL A 461 -24.40 -8.03 1.53
N TYR A 462 -24.63 -7.24 0.48
CA TYR A 462 -23.68 -6.28 -0.08
C TYR A 462 -24.11 -4.88 0.34
N TYR A 463 -23.17 -4.02 0.74
CA TYR A 463 -23.52 -2.68 1.20
C TYR A 463 -22.36 -1.70 1.07
N TYR A 464 -22.70 -0.42 1.04
CA TYR A 464 -21.77 0.71 1.08
C TYR A 464 -22.42 1.89 1.81
N ILE A 465 -21.60 2.89 2.16
CA ILE A 465 -22.05 4.13 2.82
C ILE A 465 -21.92 5.28 1.83
N ASP A 466 -22.95 6.13 1.82
CA ASP A 466 -23.04 7.34 0.99
C ASP A 466 -23.32 8.53 1.91
N ALA A 467 -22.57 9.61 1.78
CA ALA A 467 -22.77 10.80 2.58
C ALA A 467 -22.61 12.09 1.77
N THR A 468 -23.39 13.10 2.15
CA THR A 468 -23.33 14.44 1.59
C THR A 468 -23.16 15.44 2.72
N ALA A 469 -22.17 16.32 2.60
CA ALA A 469 -21.92 17.40 3.51
C ALA A 469 -22.83 18.61 3.25
N ASN A 470 -22.96 19.52 4.22
CA ASN A 470 -23.72 20.77 4.07
C ASN A 470 -23.20 21.68 2.93
N SER A 471 -21.93 21.55 2.58
CA SER A 471 -21.33 22.26 1.43
C SER A 471 -21.73 21.68 0.06
N GLY A 472 -22.42 20.54 0.02
CA GLY A 472 -22.70 19.78 -1.20
C GLY A 472 -21.57 18.78 -1.57
N LYS A 473 -20.46 18.71 -0.83
CA LYS A 473 -19.45 17.67 -1.04
C LYS A 473 -20.10 16.30 -0.81
N HIS A 474 -19.95 15.43 -1.78
CA HIS A 474 -20.45 14.05 -1.76
C HIS A 474 -19.30 13.06 -1.75
N GLN A 475 -19.43 11.97 -1.01
CA GLN A 475 -18.47 10.88 -0.97
C GLN A 475 -19.16 9.56 -0.63
N VAL A 476 -18.61 8.48 -1.14
CA VAL A 476 -19.01 7.10 -0.85
C VAL A 476 -17.86 6.29 -0.26
N ARG A 477 -18.18 5.28 0.51
CA ARG A 477 -17.18 4.35 1.06
C ARG A 477 -17.68 2.90 0.92
N PRO A 478 -16.96 1.97 0.25
CA PRO A 478 -15.67 2.19 -0.45
C PRO A 478 -15.77 3.26 -1.53
N ILE A 479 -14.66 3.92 -1.84
CA ILE A 479 -14.64 5.02 -2.84
C ILE A 479 -15.10 4.57 -4.23
N THR A 480 -15.05 3.28 -4.50
CA THR A 480 -15.47 2.63 -5.75
C THR A 480 -16.96 2.30 -5.82
N ALA A 481 -17.74 2.57 -4.76
CA ALA A 481 -19.17 2.30 -4.77
C ALA A 481 -19.89 3.04 -5.93
N PRO A 482 -20.98 2.44 -6.51
CA PRO A 482 -21.62 1.16 -6.12
C PRO A 482 -20.92 -0.09 -6.67
N ASP A 483 -19.89 0.02 -7.54
CA ASP A 483 -19.16 -1.12 -8.10
C ASP A 483 -18.31 -1.83 -7.03
N GLY A 484 -17.82 -1.07 -6.04
CA GLY A 484 -17.18 -1.55 -4.83
C GLY A 484 -18.13 -1.52 -3.64
N PHE A 485 -18.07 -2.55 -2.82
CA PHE A 485 -18.94 -2.71 -1.65
C PHE A 485 -18.30 -3.63 -0.62
N TRP A 486 -18.74 -3.52 0.64
CA TRP A 486 -18.50 -4.55 1.64
C TRP A 486 -19.57 -5.62 1.57
N LYS A 487 -19.28 -6.78 2.15
CA LYS A 487 -20.24 -7.87 2.22
C LYS A 487 -20.09 -8.69 3.49
N PHE A 488 -21.21 -9.24 3.94
CA PHE A 488 -21.24 -10.25 4.99
C PHE A 488 -22.29 -11.32 4.66
N ASN A 489 -22.11 -12.51 5.24
CA ASN A 489 -23.02 -13.62 5.06
C ASN A 489 -23.93 -13.75 6.28
N VAL A 490 -25.22 -13.98 6.03
CA VAL A 490 -26.20 -14.38 7.03
C VAL A 490 -26.29 -15.91 7.00
N GLY A 491 -25.78 -16.58 8.03
CA GLY A 491 -25.72 -18.04 8.08
C GLY A 491 -27.11 -18.68 8.17
N LEU A 492 -27.20 -19.91 7.71
CA LEU A 492 -28.38 -20.75 8.01
C LEU A 492 -28.31 -21.17 9.47
N THR A 493 -29.39 -20.98 10.22
CA THR A 493 -29.57 -21.50 11.59
C THR A 493 -29.76 -23.03 11.55
N THR A 494 -28.81 -23.78 11.03
CA THR A 494 -28.80 -25.25 11.13
C THR A 494 -27.73 -25.66 12.13
N ALA A 495 -28.11 -26.49 13.09
CA ALA A 495 -27.35 -26.85 14.30
C ALA A 495 -26.06 -27.69 14.07
N ILE A 496 -25.39 -27.59 12.90
CA ILE A 496 -24.21 -28.40 12.57
C ILE A 496 -22.96 -27.52 12.27
N SER A 497 -22.99 -26.18 12.42
CA SER A 497 -21.93 -25.31 11.94
C SER A 497 -20.95 -24.76 12.98
N SER A 498 -20.92 -25.20 14.21
CA SER A 498 -20.05 -24.67 15.25
C SER A 498 -18.56 -25.11 15.14
N LEU A 499 -18.23 -26.01 14.23
CA LEU A 499 -16.86 -26.50 14.01
C LEU A 499 -16.19 -25.96 12.73
N ALA A 500 -16.98 -25.40 11.81
CA ALA A 500 -16.47 -24.94 10.49
C ALA A 500 -15.97 -23.48 10.47
N ASN A 501 -16.19 -22.69 11.54
CA ASN A 501 -15.97 -21.25 11.52
C ASN A 501 -14.51 -20.81 11.69
N ASN A 502 -13.60 -21.69 12.13
CA ASN A 502 -12.22 -21.32 12.42
C ASN A 502 -11.20 -21.72 11.35
N PHE A 503 -11.59 -22.57 10.38
CA PHE A 503 -10.69 -23.05 9.36
C PHE A 503 -11.39 -23.18 8.01
N GLN A 504 -10.85 -22.55 6.97
CA GLN A 504 -11.45 -22.53 5.63
C GLN A 504 -10.38 -22.72 4.56
N ILE A 505 -10.64 -23.60 3.60
CA ILE A 505 -9.80 -23.76 2.41
C ILE A 505 -10.53 -23.08 1.26
N LYS A 506 -9.94 -22.04 0.73
CA LYS A 506 -10.45 -21.32 -0.45
C LYS A 506 -10.27 -22.15 -1.72
N ASP A 507 -10.74 -21.64 -2.85
CA ASP A 507 -10.57 -22.35 -4.11
C ASP A 507 -9.13 -22.31 -4.58
N ILE A 508 -8.65 -23.48 -5.03
CA ILE A 508 -7.30 -23.65 -5.57
C ILE A 508 -7.23 -23.00 -6.94
N PHE A 509 -6.13 -22.30 -7.23
CA PHE A 509 -6.00 -21.64 -8.51
C PHE A 509 -4.53 -21.42 -8.96
N PRO A 510 -4.29 -21.52 -10.28
CA PRO A 510 -5.21 -22.10 -11.26
C PRO A 510 -5.52 -23.58 -10.95
N ASN A 511 -6.75 -23.99 -11.20
CA ASN A 511 -7.16 -25.39 -11.13
C ASN A 511 -8.12 -25.67 -12.30
N PRO A 512 -7.71 -26.38 -13.33
CA PRO A 512 -6.46 -27.15 -13.47
C PRO A 512 -5.19 -26.31 -13.53
N GLY A 513 -4.13 -26.78 -12.82
CA GLY A 513 -2.79 -26.20 -12.80
C GLY A 513 -1.86 -26.80 -13.87
N ASN A 514 -0.95 -25.99 -14.40
CA ASN A 514 0.10 -26.43 -15.32
C ASN A 514 1.51 -25.92 -14.92
N ALA A 515 1.58 -24.98 -13.98
CA ALA A 515 2.82 -24.44 -13.41
C ALA A 515 2.71 -24.42 -11.88
N ILE A 516 2.35 -23.31 -11.29
CA ILE A 516 2.16 -23.20 -9.84
C ILE A 516 0.67 -22.99 -9.55
N SER A 517 0.11 -23.84 -8.68
CA SER A 517 -1.23 -23.65 -8.10
C SER A 517 -1.14 -23.15 -6.68
N CYS A 518 -1.93 -22.12 -6.36
CA CYS A 518 -2.05 -21.57 -5.03
C CYS A 518 -3.27 -22.16 -4.32
N ILE A 519 -3.09 -22.50 -3.04
CA ILE A 519 -4.12 -23.07 -2.16
C ILE A 519 -4.24 -22.12 -0.96
N PRO A 520 -5.16 -21.14 -0.98
CA PRO A 520 -5.34 -20.26 0.15
C PRO A 520 -6.07 -20.98 1.30
N VAL A 521 -5.46 -20.98 2.47
CA VAL A 521 -6.01 -21.55 3.70
C VAL A 521 -6.22 -20.41 4.69
N VAL A 522 -7.40 -20.31 5.28
CA VAL A 522 -7.74 -19.26 6.25
C VAL A 522 -8.05 -19.93 7.59
N SER A 523 -7.44 -19.42 8.65
CA SER A 523 -7.76 -19.84 10.02
C SER A 523 -7.95 -18.60 10.91
N ASN A 524 -9.00 -18.60 11.71
CA ASN A 524 -9.27 -17.54 12.70
C ASN A 524 -8.55 -17.78 14.03
N ILE A 525 -7.91 -18.93 14.18
CA ILE A 525 -7.15 -19.33 15.37
C ILE A 525 -5.81 -19.92 14.95
N SER A 526 -4.83 -19.88 15.85
CA SER A 526 -3.61 -20.66 15.66
C SER A 526 -3.94 -22.16 15.75
N THR A 527 -3.53 -22.96 14.77
CA THR A 527 -3.81 -24.41 14.72
C THR A 527 -2.66 -25.19 14.09
N GLN A 528 -2.44 -26.41 14.56
CA GLN A 528 -1.56 -27.33 13.86
C GLN A 528 -2.23 -27.75 12.55
N LEU A 529 -1.53 -27.58 11.42
CA LEU A 529 -2.00 -27.93 10.10
C LEU A 529 -1.03 -28.92 9.45
N ASN A 530 -1.56 -30.04 8.97
CA ASN A 530 -0.87 -30.92 8.05
C ASN A 530 -1.61 -30.92 6.71
N VAL A 531 -0.90 -30.78 5.61
CA VAL A 531 -1.47 -30.83 4.24
C VAL A 531 -0.73 -31.86 3.44
N THR A 532 -1.43 -32.92 3.05
CA THR A 532 -0.88 -34.06 2.29
C THR A 532 -1.61 -34.22 0.96
N MET A 533 -0.86 -34.43 -0.09
CA MET A 533 -1.37 -34.68 -1.43
C MET A 533 -1.40 -36.19 -1.72
N TYR A 534 -2.54 -36.68 -2.21
CA TYR A 534 -2.80 -38.07 -2.57
C TYR A 534 -3.15 -38.19 -4.05
N ASP A 535 -2.78 -39.31 -4.67
CA ASP A 535 -3.26 -39.68 -5.99
C ASP A 535 -4.70 -40.28 -5.92
N VAL A 536 -5.28 -40.57 -7.07
CA VAL A 536 -6.61 -41.17 -7.18
C VAL A 536 -6.74 -42.57 -6.55
N ALA A 537 -5.62 -43.28 -6.33
CA ALA A 537 -5.57 -44.57 -5.65
C ALA A 537 -5.40 -44.42 -4.12
N GLY A 538 -5.37 -43.19 -3.58
CA GLY A 538 -5.21 -42.92 -2.17
C GLY A 538 -3.78 -43.04 -1.64
N ARG A 539 -2.79 -43.11 -2.52
CA ARG A 539 -1.36 -43.17 -2.14
C ARG A 539 -0.86 -41.75 -1.88
N VAL A 540 -0.06 -41.59 -0.84
CA VAL A 540 0.63 -40.32 -0.53
C VAL A 540 1.59 -39.99 -1.65
N VAL A 541 1.42 -38.80 -2.25
CA VAL A 541 2.30 -38.25 -3.30
C VAL A 541 3.32 -37.31 -2.69
N ARG A 542 2.87 -36.39 -1.84
CA ARG A 542 3.75 -35.41 -1.15
C ARG A 542 3.06 -34.83 0.09
N GLU A 543 3.85 -34.58 1.14
CA GLU A 543 3.46 -33.68 2.23
C GLU A 543 3.79 -32.25 1.78
N LEU A 544 2.76 -31.39 1.71
CA LEU A 544 2.89 -30.02 1.23
C LEU A 544 3.17 -29.02 2.37
N PHE A 545 2.65 -29.31 3.55
CA PHE A 545 2.85 -28.50 4.74
C PHE A 545 2.64 -29.34 6.00
N ASN A 546 3.47 -29.09 7.03
CA ASN A 546 3.29 -29.68 8.35
C ASN A 546 3.86 -28.71 9.40
N GLY A 547 3.00 -28.04 10.14
CA GLY A 547 3.43 -27.08 11.15
C GLY A 547 2.29 -26.26 11.72
N ASN A 548 2.62 -25.35 12.61
CA ASN A 548 1.65 -24.43 13.20
C ASN A 548 1.28 -23.34 12.18
N MET A 549 0.00 -23.20 11.90
CA MET A 549 -0.57 -22.10 11.14
C MET A 549 -1.12 -21.08 12.12
N GLN A 550 -0.59 -19.87 12.09
CA GLN A 550 -1.13 -18.75 12.87
C GLN A 550 -2.51 -18.34 12.34
N SER A 551 -3.28 -17.60 13.13
CA SER A 551 -4.53 -17.02 12.64
C SER A 551 -4.23 -16.07 11.46
N GLY A 552 -5.10 -16.10 10.45
CA GLY A 552 -4.93 -15.35 9.21
C GLY A 552 -5.05 -16.25 7.98
N THR A 553 -4.54 -15.76 6.85
CA THR A 553 -4.51 -16.51 5.58
C THR A 553 -3.09 -16.99 5.29
N LYS A 554 -2.95 -18.28 4.98
CA LYS A 554 -1.72 -18.89 4.48
C LYS A 554 -1.94 -19.41 3.07
N ASN A 555 -1.10 -19.00 2.14
CA ASN A 555 -1.10 -19.52 0.78
C ASN A 555 -0.08 -20.66 0.68
N LEU A 556 -0.55 -21.87 0.37
CA LEU A 556 0.30 -23.00 0.04
C LEU A 556 0.44 -23.07 -1.48
N PHE A 557 1.64 -23.36 -1.96
CA PHE A 557 1.93 -23.43 -3.39
C PHE A 557 2.33 -24.84 -3.79
N VAL A 558 1.76 -25.31 -4.90
CA VAL A 558 2.11 -26.58 -5.52
C VAL A 558 2.70 -26.29 -6.89
N ASN A 559 3.96 -26.67 -7.07
CA ASN A 559 4.55 -26.66 -8.41
C ASN A 559 4.00 -27.86 -9.18
N CYS A 560 3.04 -27.62 -10.06
CA CYS A 560 2.36 -28.68 -10.83
C CYS A 560 3.29 -29.38 -11.81
N ALA A 561 4.40 -28.74 -12.24
CA ALA A 561 5.37 -29.36 -13.13
C ALA A 561 6.15 -30.51 -12.47
N ASP A 562 6.09 -30.63 -11.14
CA ASP A 562 6.74 -31.75 -10.41
C ASP A 562 5.92 -33.05 -10.45
N PHE A 563 4.71 -33.03 -11.03
CA PHE A 563 3.75 -34.14 -10.97
C PHE A 563 3.20 -34.47 -12.35
N GLU A 564 2.80 -35.71 -12.53
CA GLU A 564 2.14 -36.14 -13.76
C GLU A 564 0.75 -35.48 -13.91
N ALA A 565 0.30 -35.29 -15.15
CA ALA A 565 -1.04 -34.82 -15.42
C ALA A 565 -2.08 -35.78 -14.81
N GLY A 566 -3.02 -35.23 -14.03
CA GLY A 566 -3.99 -36.08 -13.32
C GLY A 566 -4.80 -35.31 -12.29
N VAL A 567 -5.57 -36.10 -11.52
CA VAL A 567 -6.39 -35.62 -10.42
C VAL A 567 -5.73 -36.02 -9.11
N TYR A 568 -5.58 -35.05 -8.22
CA TYR A 568 -5.01 -35.22 -6.89
C TYR A 568 -5.99 -34.75 -5.83
N HIS A 569 -5.94 -35.38 -4.66
CA HIS A 569 -6.70 -34.99 -3.48
C HIS A 569 -5.75 -34.39 -2.45
N LEU A 570 -6.00 -33.12 -2.10
CA LEU A 570 -5.29 -32.44 -1.03
C LEU A 570 -6.09 -32.62 0.26
N VAL A 571 -5.49 -33.25 1.25
CA VAL A 571 -6.10 -33.51 2.55
C VAL A 571 -5.45 -32.59 3.59
N PHE A 572 -6.26 -31.79 4.26
CA PHE A 572 -5.89 -30.84 5.29
C PHE A 572 -6.35 -31.40 6.63
N THR A 573 -5.42 -31.65 7.51
CA THR A 573 -5.69 -32.18 8.85
C THR A 573 -5.36 -31.13 9.89
N THR A 574 -6.30 -30.80 10.75
CA THR A 574 -6.13 -29.93 11.92
C THR A 574 -6.58 -30.69 13.17
N GLU A 575 -6.33 -30.12 14.34
CA GLU A 575 -6.83 -30.67 15.63
C GLU A 575 -8.38 -30.75 15.67
N ASN A 576 -9.06 -29.92 14.87
CA ASN A 576 -10.52 -29.80 14.85
C ASN A 576 -11.19 -30.58 13.71
N GLY A 577 -10.45 -31.29 12.87
CA GLY A 577 -11.02 -32.10 11.79
C GLY A 577 -10.14 -32.22 10.55
N GLN A 578 -10.70 -32.92 9.58
CA GLN A 578 -10.05 -33.18 8.30
C GLN A 578 -10.90 -32.62 7.15
N TYR A 579 -10.25 -31.99 6.18
CA TYR A 579 -10.88 -31.36 5.02
C TYR A 579 -10.18 -31.83 3.75
N SER A 580 -10.87 -31.81 2.63
CA SER A 580 -10.25 -32.15 1.35
C SER A 580 -10.63 -31.18 0.22
N LYS A 581 -9.68 -30.97 -0.70
CA LYS A 581 -9.88 -30.24 -1.97
C LYS A 581 -9.27 -31.02 -3.11
N LYS A 582 -9.85 -30.87 -4.30
CA LYS A 582 -9.38 -31.49 -5.53
C LYS A 582 -8.46 -30.54 -6.30
N LEU A 583 -7.27 -31.01 -6.67
CA LEU A 583 -6.36 -30.36 -7.59
C LEU A 583 -6.27 -31.18 -8.88
N CYS A 584 -6.52 -30.55 -10.02
CA CYS A 584 -6.29 -31.12 -11.34
C CYS A 584 -4.99 -30.55 -11.90
N ILE A 585 -4.10 -31.40 -12.40
CA ILE A 585 -2.83 -31.01 -13.06
C ILE A 585 -2.93 -31.38 -14.54
N LYS A 586 -2.53 -30.44 -15.42
CA LYS A 586 -2.51 -30.61 -16.88
C LYS A 586 -1.14 -30.92 -17.39
#